data_0c18c230fccd054e62313cae2c399afe
#
_entry.id   0c18c230fccd054e62313cae2c399afe
#
_cell.length_a   1.000
_cell.length_b   1.000
_cell.length_c   1.000
_cell.angle_alpha   90.00
_cell.angle_beta   90.00
_cell.angle_gamma   90.00
#
_symmetry.space_group_name_H-M   'P 1'
#
loop_
_entity.id
_entity.type
_entity.pdbx_description
1 polymer ?
#
loop_
_entity_poly.entity_id
_entity_poly.type
_entity_poly.pdbx_seq_one_letter_code
_entity_poly.pdbx_strand_id
1 'polypeptide(L)'
;MAHQLSRGRRLMGEINVVPYIDVMLVLLIIFMITAPLLTQGIKVDLPKAGAEPLDPKMLKDAIPIVLSVDKEGLLYLNIGGDPRSPLDPDVVADRTSTALKRNPELPVLVKADNAVAYGRVVAAMVILQKAGAKKVGFITDPLPQPPRHGN
;
A
#
# COMPACT_ATOMS: atom_id res chain seq x y z
N MET A 1 44.15 63.86 40.09
CA MET A 1 44.05 62.46 40.34
C MET A 1 42.94 61.90 39.45
N ALA A 2 43.32 61.25 38.37
CA ALA A 2 42.36 60.68 37.49
C ALA A 2 41.87 59.35 38.03
N HIS A 3 40.67 59.32 38.48
CA HIS A 3 40.01 58.04 38.70
C HIS A 3 39.70 57.39 37.36
N GLN A 4 40.53 56.50 36.97
CA GLN A 4 40.15 55.58 35.94
C GLN A 4 39.05 54.66 36.44
N LEU A 5 37.83 55.04 36.16
CA LEU A 5 36.72 54.10 36.21
C LEU A 5 37.02 53.03 35.19
N SER A 6 37.56 51.93 35.66
CA SER A 6 37.62 50.69 34.92
C SER A 6 36.17 50.36 34.54
N ARG A 7 35.79 50.71 33.32
CA ARG A 7 34.59 50.16 32.73
C ARG A 7 34.84 48.66 32.61
N GLY A 8 34.38 47.94 33.63
CA GLY A 8 34.26 46.51 33.51
C GLY A 8 33.56 46.24 32.17
N ARG A 9 34.30 45.64 31.25
CA ARG A 9 33.68 45.05 30.07
C ARG A 9 32.62 44.12 30.61
N ARG A 10 31.36 44.52 30.46
CA ARG A 10 30.30 43.57 30.55
C ARG A 10 30.62 42.51 29.49
N LEU A 11 31.20 41.41 29.97
CA LEU A 11 31.15 40.19 29.16
C LEU A 11 29.68 40.00 28.86
N MET A 12 29.31 40.24 27.62
CA MET A 12 27.99 39.99 27.13
C MET A 12 27.81 38.47 27.22
N GLY A 13 27.40 38.02 28.39
CA GLY A 13 26.91 36.68 28.59
C GLY A 13 25.57 36.46 27.91
N GLU A 14 25.27 37.31 26.94
CA GLU A 14 24.14 37.10 26.09
C GLU A 14 24.42 35.85 25.28
N ILE A 15 23.66 34.81 25.59
CA ILE A 15 23.58 33.63 24.73
C ILE A 15 23.24 34.15 23.36
N ASN A 16 24.18 34.01 22.45
CA ASN A 16 23.97 34.43 21.09
C ASN A 16 22.88 33.54 20.50
N VAL A 17 21.68 34.10 20.28
CA VAL A 17 20.51 33.39 19.75
C VAL A 17 20.72 33.00 18.28
N VAL A 18 21.62 33.65 17.57
CA VAL A 18 21.88 33.41 16.15
C VAL A 18 22.27 31.95 15.85
N PRO A 19 23.19 31.30 16.60
CA PRO A 19 23.48 29.89 16.37
C PRO A 19 22.30 28.96 16.60
N TYR A 20 21.42 29.27 17.54
CA TYR A 20 20.21 28.49 17.80
C TYR A 20 19.21 28.63 16.67
N ILE A 21 19.04 29.84 16.16
CA ILE A 21 18.17 30.11 15.01
C ILE A 21 18.68 29.36 13.78
N ASP A 22 19.97 29.37 13.55
CA ASP A 22 20.60 28.69 12.41
C ASP A 22 20.35 27.18 12.46
N VAL A 23 20.59 26.55 13.62
CA VAL A 23 20.30 25.13 13.82
C VAL A 23 18.82 24.82 13.62
N MET A 24 17.93 25.65 14.15
CA MET A 24 16.49 25.47 13.99
C MET A 24 16.06 25.61 12.53
N LEU A 25 16.62 26.57 11.80
CA LEU A 25 16.34 26.75 10.37
C LEU A 25 16.85 25.56 9.53
N VAL A 26 18.05 25.06 9.81
CA VAL A 26 18.62 23.91 9.12
C VAL A 26 17.77 22.68 9.37
N LEU A 27 17.37 22.42 10.61
CA LEU A 27 16.49 21.30 10.94
C LEU A 27 15.12 21.45 10.27
N LEU A 28 14.55 22.64 10.25
CA LEU A 28 13.29 22.92 9.58
C LEU A 28 13.36 22.59 8.08
N ILE A 29 14.42 23.03 7.43
CA ILE A 29 14.64 22.77 6.00
C ILE A 29 14.82 21.29 5.73
N ILE A 30 15.59 20.59 6.57
CA ILE A 30 15.79 19.14 6.47
C ILE A 30 14.43 18.42 6.60
N PHE A 31 13.64 18.73 7.61
CA PHE A 31 12.30 18.14 7.78
C PHE A 31 11.35 18.50 6.63
N MET A 32 11.43 19.69 6.10
CA MET A 32 10.61 20.11 4.97
C MET A 32 10.95 19.34 3.70
N ILE A 33 12.21 19.00 3.47
CA ILE A 33 12.65 18.21 2.33
C ILE A 33 12.37 16.71 2.51
N THR A 34 12.54 16.20 3.73
CA THR A 34 12.38 14.76 4.01
C THR A 34 10.93 14.34 4.21
N ALA A 35 10.07 15.23 4.68
CA ALA A 35 8.65 14.93 4.91
C ALA A 35 7.91 14.42 3.66
N PRO A 36 8.03 15.05 2.47
CA PRO A 36 7.40 14.51 1.26
C PRO A 36 8.01 13.20 0.78
N LEU A 37 9.26 12.90 1.15
CA LEU A 37 9.89 11.63 0.80
C LEU A 37 9.36 10.47 1.64
N LEU A 38 8.92 10.77 2.87
CA LEU A 38 8.28 9.78 3.74
C LEU A 38 6.84 9.47 3.31
N THR A 39 6.22 10.37 2.56
CA THR A 39 4.86 10.19 2.04
C THR A 39 4.81 9.56 0.64
N GLN A 40 5.93 9.15 0.10
CA GLN A 40 5.96 8.24 -1.04
C GLN A 40 5.69 6.78 -0.61
N GLY A 41 4.88 6.62 0.44
CA GLY A 41 4.03 5.46 0.47
C GLY A 41 3.21 5.52 -0.81
N ILE A 42 3.39 4.57 -1.70
CA ILE A 42 2.44 4.30 -2.76
C ILE A 42 1.07 4.46 -2.12
N LYS A 43 0.27 5.42 -2.60
CA LYS A 43 -1.16 5.41 -2.30
C LYS A 43 -1.69 4.12 -2.92
N VAL A 44 -1.49 3.05 -2.19
CA VAL A 44 -2.31 1.89 -2.34
C VAL A 44 -3.64 2.39 -1.78
N ASP A 45 -4.59 2.68 -2.65
CA ASP A 45 -5.97 2.61 -2.25
C ASP A 45 -6.16 1.15 -1.85
N LEU A 46 -5.75 0.87 -0.62
CA LEU A 46 -6.26 -0.30 0.05
C LEU A 46 -7.77 -0.18 -0.10
N PRO A 47 -8.43 -1.10 -0.80
CA PRO A 47 -9.87 -1.14 -0.74
C PRO A 47 -10.14 -1.07 0.76
N LYS A 48 -10.79 0.02 1.17
CA LYS A 48 -11.21 0.20 2.55
C LYS A 48 -11.76 -1.15 2.95
N ALA A 49 -11.30 -1.71 4.04
CA ALA A 49 -11.81 -2.97 4.57
C ALA A 49 -13.22 -2.79 5.16
N GLY A 50 -14.04 -2.06 4.47
CA GLY A 50 -15.44 -2.13 4.28
C GLY A 50 -15.59 -2.54 2.84
N ALA A 51 -15.23 -3.76 2.53
CA ALA A 51 -15.72 -4.36 1.31
C ALA A 51 -17.23 -4.21 1.38
N GLU A 52 -17.76 -3.26 0.62
CA GLU A 52 -19.15 -3.38 0.25
C GLU A 52 -19.32 -4.82 -0.22
N PRO A 53 -20.20 -5.59 0.41
CA PRO A 53 -20.45 -6.94 -0.06
C PRO A 53 -20.70 -6.79 -1.56
N LEU A 54 -19.86 -7.41 -2.38
CA LEU A 54 -20.08 -7.48 -3.80
C LEU A 54 -21.54 -7.85 -3.98
N ASP A 55 -22.30 -6.98 -4.64
CA ASP A 55 -23.72 -7.20 -4.83
C ASP A 55 -23.89 -8.62 -5.38
N PRO A 56 -24.61 -9.52 -4.68
CA PRO A 56 -24.79 -10.88 -5.15
C PRO A 56 -25.38 -10.95 -6.56
N LYS A 57 -26.01 -9.88 -7.02
CA LYS A 57 -26.52 -9.74 -8.38
C LYS A 57 -25.39 -9.59 -9.41
N MET A 58 -24.27 -8.97 -9.07
CA MET A 58 -23.12 -8.88 -9.96
C MET A 58 -22.40 -10.22 -10.13
N LEU A 59 -22.48 -11.08 -9.12
CA LEU A 59 -21.88 -12.41 -9.16
C LEU A 59 -22.74 -13.43 -9.93
N LYS A 60 -24.02 -13.14 -10.19
CA LYS A 60 -24.90 -14.08 -10.87
C LYS A 60 -24.72 -14.10 -12.39
N ASP A 61 -24.28 -13.02 -12.98
CA ASP A 61 -24.25 -12.85 -14.43
C ASP A 61 -22.86 -13.01 -15.07
N ALA A 62 -21.78 -12.96 -14.27
CA ALA A 62 -20.43 -13.10 -14.77
C ALA A 62 -19.52 -13.83 -13.78
N ILE A 63 -18.72 -14.77 -14.26
CA ILE A 63 -17.69 -15.42 -13.46
C ILE A 63 -16.57 -14.41 -13.24
N PRO A 64 -16.27 -14.03 -11.98
CA PRO A 64 -15.19 -13.09 -11.72
C PRO A 64 -13.83 -13.70 -12.08
N ILE A 65 -12.90 -12.85 -12.44
CA ILE A 65 -11.50 -13.22 -12.60
C ILE A 65 -10.88 -13.31 -11.20
N VAL A 66 -10.41 -14.47 -10.82
CA VAL A 66 -9.75 -14.68 -9.51
C VAL A 66 -8.30 -15.10 -9.72
N LEU A 67 -7.40 -14.26 -9.25
CA LEU A 67 -5.98 -14.57 -9.17
C LEU A 67 -5.65 -15.04 -7.75
N SER A 68 -5.26 -16.28 -7.62
CA SER A 68 -4.85 -16.87 -6.33
C SER A 68 -3.33 -16.84 -6.20
N VAL A 69 -2.85 -16.46 -5.03
CA VAL A 69 -1.43 -16.45 -4.67
C VAL A 69 -1.25 -17.38 -3.49
N ASP A 70 -0.47 -18.44 -3.65
CA ASP A 70 -0.20 -19.38 -2.57
C ASP A 70 0.91 -18.87 -1.64
N LYS A 71 1.17 -19.61 -0.57
CA LYS A 71 2.20 -19.27 0.43
C LYS A 71 3.63 -19.20 -0.17
N GLU A 72 3.87 -19.84 -1.30
CA GLU A 72 5.15 -19.84 -2.01
C GLU A 72 5.23 -18.69 -3.03
N GLY A 73 4.13 -17.97 -3.25
CA GLY A 73 4.04 -16.87 -4.19
C GLY A 73 3.72 -17.31 -5.62
N LEU A 74 3.30 -18.55 -5.81
CA LEU A 74 2.86 -19.05 -7.10
C LEU A 74 1.48 -18.50 -7.45
N LEU A 75 1.28 -18.20 -8.73
CA LEU A 75 0.07 -17.58 -9.25
C LEU A 75 -0.83 -18.61 -9.93
N TYR A 76 -2.10 -18.57 -9.61
CA TYR A 76 -3.13 -19.42 -10.18
C TYR A 76 -4.30 -18.57 -10.66
N LEU A 77 -4.77 -18.83 -11.86
CA LEU A 77 -5.88 -18.08 -12.44
C LEU A 77 -7.06 -19.02 -12.73
N ASN A 78 -8.27 -18.58 -12.40
CA ASN A 78 -9.48 -19.40 -12.60
C ASN A 78 -10.01 -19.41 -14.03
N ILE A 79 -9.41 -18.66 -14.93
CA ILE A 79 -9.81 -18.55 -16.34
C ILE A 79 -8.68 -18.98 -17.29
N GLY A 80 -9.06 -19.41 -18.48
CA GLY A 80 -8.13 -19.63 -19.57
C GLY A 80 -7.32 -20.92 -19.52
N GLY A 81 -7.63 -21.86 -18.62
CA GLY A 81 -6.95 -23.15 -18.51
C GLY A 81 -7.19 -23.83 -17.18
N ASP A 82 -6.32 -24.77 -16.82
CA ASP A 82 -6.42 -25.48 -15.54
C ASP A 82 -6.14 -24.54 -14.37
N PRO A 83 -7.13 -24.32 -13.46
CA PRO A 83 -6.95 -23.44 -12.30
C PRO A 83 -5.96 -24.00 -11.25
N ARG A 84 -5.49 -25.21 -11.41
CA ARG A 84 -4.53 -25.85 -10.49
C ARG A 84 -3.08 -25.75 -10.96
N SER A 85 -2.86 -25.28 -12.19
CA SER A 85 -1.51 -25.12 -12.75
C SER A 85 -0.99 -23.71 -12.44
N PRO A 86 0.19 -23.59 -11.82
CA PRO A 86 0.82 -22.29 -11.59
C PRO A 86 1.17 -21.64 -12.94
N LEU A 87 1.03 -20.32 -13.00
CA LEU A 87 1.25 -19.52 -14.19
C LEU A 87 2.35 -18.49 -13.96
N ASP A 88 3.07 -18.18 -15.01
CA ASP A 88 4.00 -17.06 -15.03
C ASP A 88 3.22 -15.72 -15.03
N PRO A 89 3.80 -14.64 -14.47
CA PRO A 89 3.16 -13.33 -14.44
C PRO A 89 2.71 -12.83 -15.82
N ASP A 90 3.50 -13.07 -16.84
CA ASP A 90 3.18 -12.64 -18.22
C ASP A 90 1.94 -13.36 -18.76
N VAL A 91 1.80 -14.64 -18.47
CA VAL A 91 0.63 -15.44 -18.87
C VAL A 91 -0.62 -14.97 -18.12
N VAL A 92 -0.51 -14.65 -16.84
CA VAL A 92 -1.61 -14.09 -16.05
C VAL A 92 -2.06 -12.75 -16.65
N ALA A 93 -1.13 -11.86 -16.94
CA ALA A 93 -1.43 -10.57 -17.56
C ALA A 93 -2.12 -10.71 -18.91
N ASP A 94 -1.63 -11.62 -19.77
CA ASP A 94 -2.19 -11.85 -21.09
C ASP A 94 -3.62 -12.42 -21.05
N ARG A 95 -3.85 -13.43 -20.23
CA ARG A 95 -5.18 -14.04 -20.07
C ARG A 95 -6.18 -13.07 -19.46
N THR A 96 -5.77 -12.31 -18.45
CA THR A 96 -6.60 -11.29 -17.81
C THR A 96 -6.94 -10.17 -18.79
N SER A 97 -5.97 -9.69 -19.55
CA SER A 97 -6.18 -8.67 -20.58
C SER A 97 -7.16 -9.14 -21.65
N THR A 98 -7.02 -10.37 -22.12
CA THR A 98 -7.93 -10.94 -23.12
C THR A 98 -9.36 -11.04 -22.60
N ALA A 99 -9.54 -11.48 -21.37
CA ALA A 99 -10.85 -11.57 -20.74
C ALA A 99 -11.50 -10.18 -20.53
N LEU A 100 -10.73 -9.19 -20.10
CA LEU A 100 -11.20 -7.82 -19.89
C LEU A 100 -11.51 -7.09 -21.21
N LYS A 101 -10.84 -7.43 -22.30
CA LYS A 101 -11.20 -6.91 -23.63
C LYS A 101 -12.56 -7.42 -24.10
N ARG A 102 -12.91 -8.65 -23.76
CA ARG A 102 -14.23 -9.21 -24.08
C ARG A 102 -15.33 -8.62 -23.20
N ASN A 103 -15.06 -8.44 -21.92
CA ASN A 103 -15.97 -7.85 -20.96
C ASN A 103 -15.23 -6.96 -19.97
N PRO A 104 -15.19 -5.64 -20.20
CA PRO A 104 -14.50 -4.69 -19.32
C PRO A 104 -15.08 -4.57 -17.91
N GLU A 105 -16.31 -5.03 -17.71
CA GLU A 105 -17.03 -4.96 -16.43
C GLU A 105 -16.80 -6.19 -15.53
N LEU A 106 -15.98 -7.13 -15.95
CA LEU A 106 -15.70 -8.32 -15.14
C LEU A 106 -15.05 -7.92 -13.82
N PRO A 107 -15.58 -8.42 -12.68
CA PRO A 107 -14.91 -8.24 -11.39
C PRO A 107 -13.56 -8.97 -11.38
N VAL A 108 -12.53 -8.30 -10.88
CA VAL A 108 -11.19 -8.86 -10.73
C VAL A 108 -10.85 -8.94 -9.25
N LEU A 109 -10.53 -10.13 -8.79
CA LEU A 109 -10.31 -10.43 -7.37
C LEU A 109 -8.95 -11.10 -7.17
N VAL A 110 -8.30 -10.79 -6.06
CA VAL A 110 -7.10 -11.46 -5.58
C VAL A 110 -7.44 -12.28 -4.34
N LYS A 111 -7.07 -13.55 -4.36
CA LYS A 111 -7.11 -14.44 -3.21
C LYS A 111 -5.68 -14.77 -2.81
N ALA A 112 -5.26 -14.39 -1.63
CA ALA A 112 -3.91 -14.64 -1.13
C ALA A 112 -3.94 -15.53 0.11
N ASP A 113 -2.96 -16.44 0.19
CA ASP A 113 -2.74 -17.22 1.40
C ASP A 113 -2.30 -16.33 2.56
N ASN A 114 -2.71 -16.64 3.78
CA ASN A 114 -2.35 -15.87 4.98
C ASN A 114 -0.83 -15.85 5.26
N ALA A 115 -0.12 -16.85 4.78
CA ALA A 115 1.32 -16.97 4.96
C ALA A 115 2.14 -16.31 3.84
N VAL A 116 1.50 -15.79 2.78
CA VAL A 116 2.19 -15.15 1.68
C VAL A 116 2.75 -13.79 2.09
N ALA A 117 3.95 -13.49 1.61
CA ALA A 117 4.54 -12.18 1.84
C ALA A 117 3.72 -11.07 1.17
N TYR A 118 3.49 -9.97 1.88
CA TYR A 118 2.72 -8.82 1.38
C TYR A 118 3.23 -8.30 0.02
N GLY A 119 4.54 -8.27 -0.19
CA GLY A 119 5.12 -7.87 -1.47
C GLY A 119 4.67 -8.74 -2.66
N ARG A 120 4.40 -10.01 -2.45
CA ARG A 120 3.86 -10.90 -3.48
C ARG A 120 2.42 -10.55 -3.84
N VAL A 121 1.63 -10.20 -2.85
CA VAL A 121 0.24 -9.76 -3.05
C VAL A 121 0.20 -8.45 -3.84
N VAL A 122 1.04 -7.50 -3.50
CA VAL A 122 1.16 -6.23 -4.23
C VAL A 122 1.61 -6.46 -5.67
N ALA A 123 2.59 -7.34 -5.90
CA ALA A 123 3.03 -7.70 -7.23
C ALA A 123 1.89 -8.30 -8.07
N ALA A 124 1.08 -9.17 -7.48
CA ALA A 124 -0.10 -9.73 -8.14
C ALA A 124 -1.12 -8.66 -8.54
N MET A 125 -1.38 -7.70 -7.65
CA MET A 125 -2.26 -6.56 -7.96
C MET A 125 -1.75 -5.72 -9.12
N VAL A 126 -0.45 -5.46 -9.15
CA VAL A 126 0.18 -4.68 -10.24
C VAL A 126 0.03 -5.39 -11.57
N ILE A 127 0.18 -6.71 -11.61
CA ILE A 127 -0.03 -7.52 -12.81
C ILE A 127 -1.45 -7.34 -13.34
N LEU A 128 -2.45 -7.44 -12.47
CA LEU A 128 -3.84 -7.28 -12.84
C LEU A 128 -4.18 -5.86 -13.30
N GLN A 129 -3.63 -4.85 -12.66
CA GLN A 129 -3.80 -3.44 -13.05
C GLN A 129 -3.19 -3.16 -14.43
N LYS A 130 -2.01 -3.67 -14.69
CA LYS A 130 -1.35 -3.56 -16.01
C LYS A 130 -2.12 -4.30 -17.10
N ALA A 131 -2.82 -5.37 -16.74
CA ALA A 131 -3.66 -6.11 -17.67
C ALA A 131 -4.97 -5.37 -18.02
N GLY A 132 -5.29 -4.29 -17.34
CA GLY A 132 -6.44 -3.44 -17.61
C GLY A 132 -7.53 -3.45 -16.53
N ALA A 133 -7.28 -4.08 -15.38
CA ALA A 133 -8.22 -4.06 -14.27
C ALA A 133 -8.30 -2.67 -13.65
N LYS A 134 -9.46 -2.05 -13.66
CA LYS A 134 -9.70 -0.73 -13.05
C LYS A 134 -9.81 -0.81 -11.54
N LYS A 135 -10.43 -1.89 -11.04
CA LYS A 135 -10.63 -2.17 -9.62
C LYS A 135 -10.25 -3.61 -9.35
N VAL A 136 -9.45 -3.83 -8.32
CA VAL A 136 -9.06 -5.15 -7.85
C VAL A 136 -9.59 -5.31 -6.43
N GLY A 137 -10.45 -6.29 -6.22
CA GLY A 137 -10.96 -6.65 -4.91
C GLY A 137 -10.13 -7.77 -4.27
N PHE A 138 -10.34 -7.98 -2.97
CA PHE A 138 -9.73 -9.09 -2.25
C PHE A 138 -10.78 -10.08 -1.79
N ILE A 139 -10.45 -11.36 -1.89
CA ILE A 139 -11.17 -12.43 -1.21
C ILE A 139 -10.40 -12.72 0.07
N THR A 140 -11.00 -12.43 1.21
CA THR A 140 -10.45 -12.78 2.51
C THR A 140 -11.29 -13.88 3.12
N ASP A 141 -10.62 -14.88 3.69
CA ASP A 141 -11.32 -15.83 4.53
C ASP A 141 -11.80 -15.09 5.79
N PRO A 142 -13.05 -15.28 6.22
CA PRO A 142 -13.53 -14.66 7.45
C PRO A 142 -12.65 -15.12 8.60
N LEU A 143 -12.18 -14.15 9.41
CA LEU A 143 -11.47 -14.48 10.65
C LEU A 143 -12.32 -15.44 11.47
N PRO A 144 -11.72 -16.50 12.04
CA PRO A 144 -12.44 -17.36 12.94
C PRO A 144 -13.02 -16.51 14.06
N GLN A 145 -14.35 -16.55 14.20
CA GLN A 145 -15.01 -15.83 15.28
C GLN A 145 -14.55 -16.43 16.61
N PRO A 146 -14.16 -15.58 17.58
CA PRO A 146 -13.86 -16.09 18.89
C PRO A 146 -15.09 -16.84 19.44
N PRO A 147 -14.91 -17.94 20.15
CA PRO A 147 -16.02 -18.70 20.69
C PRO A 147 -16.89 -17.76 21.52
N ARG A 148 -18.16 -17.67 21.16
CA ARG A 148 -19.13 -16.97 21.98
C ARG A 148 -19.20 -17.73 23.30
N HIS A 149 -18.63 -17.14 24.35
CA HIS A 149 -18.94 -17.59 25.70
C HIS A 149 -20.43 -17.30 25.93
N GLY A 150 -21.24 -18.32 25.71
CA GLY A 150 -22.63 -18.29 26.12
C GLY A 150 -22.67 -18.24 27.64
N ASN A 151 -23.35 -17.26 28.16
CA ASN A 151 -23.84 -17.31 29.54
C ASN A 151 -24.85 -18.46 29.70
#